data_08627566bdccd4c718c3e3342d00df60
#
_entry.id   08627566bdccd4c718c3e3342d00df60
#
_cell.length_a   1.000
_cell.length_b   1.000
_cell.length_c   1.000
_cell.angle_alpha   90.00
_cell.angle_beta   90.00
_cell.angle_gamma   90.00
#
_symmetry.space_group_name_H-M   'P 1'
#
loop_
_entity.id
_entity.type
_entity.pdbx_description
1 polymer ?
#
loop_
_entity_poly.entity_id
_entity_poly.type
_entity_poly.pdbx_seq_one_letter_code
_entity_poly.pdbx_strand_id
1 'polypeptide(L)'
;MNNISILGNDCCGCTACEQICPKKCITFKENNEGFMYPVVDESVCVNCGACVKHCPVMTPPHSDGVQNVYASKYCDTQKTKESTSGGIFIPLAKSTLEKGGVVFGCAYDENLVARHIAVEKEADLHKLQGSKYVQSCLLYTSPSPRDTERSR
;
A
#
# COMPACT_ATOMS: atom_id res chain seq x y z
N MET A 1 -4.15 -9.02 -26.68
CA MET A 1 -3.32 -8.07 -25.91
C MET A 1 -2.89 -8.77 -24.63
N ASN A 2 -1.61 -8.69 -24.29
CA ASN A 2 -1.06 -9.28 -23.07
C ASN A 2 -0.44 -8.19 -22.20
N ASN A 3 -1.26 -7.20 -21.83
CA ASN A 3 -0.87 -6.10 -20.96
C ASN A 3 -1.96 -5.76 -19.94
N ILE A 4 -1.69 -4.83 -19.03
CA ILE A 4 -2.54 -4.55 -17.87
C ILE A 4 -3.87 -3.86 -18.23
N SER A 5 -4.05 -3.35 -19.44
CA SER A 5 -5.33 -2.70 -19.83
C SER A 5 -6.54 -3.63 -19.76
N ILE A 6 -6.33 -4.95 -19.78
CA ILE A 6 -7.41 -5.94 -19.64
C ILE A 6 -8.01 -5.97 -18.22
N LEU A 7 -7.36 -5.39 -17.21
CA LEU A 7 -7.83 -5.38 -15.82
C LEU A 7 -9.02 -4.41 -15.62
N GLY A 8 -9.05 -3.32 -16.37
CA GLY A 8 -10.13 -2.34 -16.25
C GLY A 8 -10.30 -1.79 -14.84
N ASN A 9 -11.55 -1.74 -14.37
CA ASN A 9 -11.92 -1.17 -13.07
C ASN A 9 -11.55 -2.05 -11.86
N ASP A 10 -11.08 -3.27 -12.05
CA ASP A 10 -10.66 -4.15 -10.95
C ASP A 10 -9.27 -3.80 -10.41
N CYS A 11 -8.64 -2.74 -10.93
CA CYS A 11 -7.32 -2.29 -10.52
C CYS A 11 -7.33 -1.75 -9.08
N CYS A 12 -6.44 -2.29 -8.23
CA CYS A 12 -6.25 -1.79 -6.86
C CYS A 12 -5.30 -0.59 -6.73
N GLY A 13 -4.79 -0.03 -7.83
CA GLY A 13 -3.94 1.15 -7.86
C GLY A 13 -2.53 0.97 -7.26
N CYS A 14 -2.03 -0.26 -7.15
CA CYS A 14 -0.74 -0.54 -6.49
C CYS A 14 0.50 -0.10 -7.28
N THR A 15 0.36 0.32 -8.55
CA THR A 15 1.42 0.77 -9.47
C THR A 15 2.54 -0.23 -9.80
N ALA A 16 2.47 -1.48 -9.35
CA ALA A 16 3.48 -2.51 -9.63
C ALA A 16 3.73 -2.71 -11.13
N CYS A 17 2.68 -2.61 -11.96
CA CYS A 17 2.76 -2.76 -13.41
C CYS A 17 3.60 -1.65 -14.07
N GLU A 18 3.54 -0.42 -13.57
CA GLU A 18 4.35 0.70 -14.04
C GLU A 18 5.83 0.47 -13.70
N GLN A 19 6.11 0.05 -12.46
CA GLN A 19 7.48 -0.16 -11.98
C GLN A 19 8.19 -1.31 -12.69
N ILE A 20 7.46 -2.39 -13.00
CA ILE A 20 8.05 -3.56 -13.67
C ILE A 20 8.18 -3.40 -15.19
N CYS A 21 7.55 -2.39 -15.79
CA CYS A 21 7.52 -2.22 -17.23
C CYS A 21 8.91 -1.89 -17.80
N PRO A 22 9.56 -2.77 -18.60
CA PRO A 22 10.89 -2.51 -19.15
C PRO A 22 10.88 -1.39 -20.19
N LYS A 23 9.72 -1.12 -20.78
CA LYS A 23 9.53 -0.06 -21.78
C LYS A 23 9.00 1.24 -21.19
N LYS A 24 8.67 1.27 -19.88
CA LYS A 24 8.09 2.43 -19.20
C LYS A 24 6.89 3.04 -19.94
N CYS A 25 6.10 2.18 -20.59
CA CYS A 25 4.94 2.56 -21.39
C CYS A 25 3.62 2.54 -20.60
N ILE A 26 3.68 2.41 -19.26
CA ILE A 26 2.52 2.43 -18.37
C ILE A 26 2.62 3.67 -17.51
N THR A 27 1.55 4.46 -17.49
CA THR A 27 1.37 5.62 -16.62
C THR A 27 0.06 5.49 -15.88
N PHE A 28 -0.12 6.24 -14.80
CA PHE A 28 -1.40 6.27 -14.08
C PHE A 28 -2.13 7.57 -14.35
N LYS A 29 -3.43 7.48 -14.60
CA LYS A 29 -4.32 8.64 -14.75
C LYS A 29 -5.48 8.53 -13.80
N GLU A 30 -5.88 9.66 -13.26
CA GLU A 30 -7.05 9.80 -12.41
C GLU A 30 -8.34 9.69 -13.23
N ASN A 31 -9.32 8.94 -12.72
CA ASN A 31 -10.66 8.89 -13.27
C ASN A 31 -11.55 10.00 -12.65
N ASN A 32 -12.81 10.06 -13.08
CA ASN A 32 -13.77 11.06 -12.59
C ASN A 32 -14.13 10.96 -11.10
N GLU A 33 -13.76 9.84 -10.46
CA GLU A 33 -14.00 9.58 -9.04
C GLU A 33 -12.75 9.80 -8.18
N GLY A 34 -11.62 10.24 -8.79
CA GLY A 34 -10.35 10.48 -8.10
C GLY A 34 -9.47 9.23 -7.92
N PHE A 35 -9.79 8.11 -8.58
CA PHE A 35 -8.97 6.90 -8.51
C PHE A 35 -7.97 6.84 -9.66
N MET A 36 -6.76 6.39 -9.34
CA MET A 36 -5.67 6.23 -10.30
C MET A 36 -5.73 4.87 -10.99
N TYR A 37 -5.81 4.89 -12.33
CA TYR A 37 -5.82 3.69 -13.17
C TYR A 37 -4.66 3.66 -14.16
N PRO A 38 -4.12 2.46 -14.51
CA PRO A 38 -3.04 2.33 -15.47
C PRO A 38 -3.51 2.62 -16.89
N VAL A 39 -2.73 3.42 -17.59
CA VAL A 39 -2.90 3.69 -19.03
C VAL A 39 -1.65 3.21 -19.75
N VAL A 40 -1.84 2.39 -20.79
CA VAL A 40 -0.75 1.81 -21.56
C VAL A 40 -0.57 2.58 -22.87
N ASP A 41 0.64 3.01 -23.16
CA ASP A 41 1.00 3.50 -24.50
C ASP A 41 1.25 2.30 -25.43
N GLU A 42 0.24 1.98 -26.22
CA GLU A 42 0.24 0.83 -27.12
C GLU A 42 1.30 0.97 -28.24
N SER A 43 1.73 2.18 -28.56
CA SER A 43 2.76 2.41 -29.58
C SER A 43 4.16 1.96 -29.13
N VAL A 44 4.40 1.95 -27.83
CA VAL A 44 5.66 1.56 -27.18
C VAL A 44 5.58 0.17 -26.58
N CYS A 45 4.38 -0.32 -26.29
CA CYS A 45 4.14 -1.59 -25.62
C CYS A 45 4.51 -2.78 -26.52
N VAL A 46 5.41 -3.62 -26.04
CA VAL A 46 5.85 -4.84 -26.76
C VAL A 46 5.06 -6.09 -26.35
N ASN A 47 3.99 -5.93 -25.58
CA ASN A 47 3.10 -7.02 -25.13
C ASN A 47 3.83 -8.19 -24.42
N CYS A 48 4.89 -7.91 -23.66
CA CYS A 48 5.71 -8.93 -22.99
C CYS A 48 5.03 -9.63 -21.81
N GLY A 49 3.88 -9.12 -21.33
CA GLY A 49 3.12 -9.70 -20.23
C GLY A 49 3.72 -9.51 -18.82
N ALA A 50 4.84 -8.81 -18.68
CA ALA A 50 5.48 -8.60 -17.37
C ALA A 50 4.52 -7.91 -16.37
N CYS A 51 3.77 -6.92 -16.81
CA CYS A 51 2.79 -6.21 -15.97
C CYS A 51 1.64 -7.12 -15.49
N VAL A 52 1.17 -8.05 -16.31
CA VAL A 52 0.13 -9.02 -15.95
C VAL A 52 0.67 -10.01 -14.92
N LYS A 53 1.88 -10.56 -15.16
CA LYS A 53 2.52 -11.54 -14.27
C LYS A 53 2.78 -11.01 -12.86
N HIS A 54 3.04 -9.71 -12.73
CA HIS A 54 3.34 -9.07 -11.44
C HIS A 54 2.13 -8.33 -10.83
N CYS A 55 0.99 -8.38 -11.49
CA CYS A 55 -0.24 -7.80 -10.94
C CYS A 55 -0.83 -8.71 -9.85
N PRO A 56 -1.00 -8.23 -8.61
CA PRO A 56 -1.54 -9.06 -7.52
C PRO A 56 -3.01 -9.43 -7.72
N VAL A 57 -3.74 -8.70 -8.57
CA VAL A 57 -5.13 -9.02 -8.93
C VAL A 57 -5.20 -10.08 -10.02
N MET A 58 -4.36 -9.94 -11.07
CA MET A 58 -4.34 -10.88 -12.21
C MET A 58 -3.62 -12.19 -11.85
N THR A 59 -2.60 -12.09 -11.02
CA THR A 59 -1.77 -13.23 -10.58
C THR A 59 -1.62 -13.15 -9.06
N PRO A 60 -2.68 -13.53 -8.32
CA PRO A 60 -2.65 -13.48 -6.87
C PRO A 60 -1.54 -14.39 -6.33
N PRO A 61 -0.84 -13.97 -5.27
CA PRO A 61 0.17 -14.79 -4.63
C PRO A 61 -0.46 -16.07 -4.07
N HIS A 62 0.22 -17.19 -4.24
CA HIS A 62 -0.20 -18.46 -3.65
C HIS A 62 -0.12 -18.36 -2.12
N SER A 63 -1.23 -18.71 -1.44
CA SER A 63 -1.21 -18.90 0.02
C SER A 63 -1.18 -20.41 0.31
N ASP A 64 -0.09 -20.88 0.88
CA ASP A 64 0.04 -22.27 1.30
C ASP A 64 -0.61 -22.45 2.68
N GLY A 65 -1.81 -23.02 2.70
CA GLY A 65 -2.43 -23.53 3.90
C GLY A 65 -3.44 -22.63 4.61
N VAL A 66 -4.18 -23.25 5.53
CA VAL A 66 -5.16 -22.59 6.40
C VAL A 66 -4.43 -21.83 7.50
N GLN A 67 -4.56 -20.51 7.52
CA GLN A 67 -4.09 -19.69 8.63
C GLN A 67 -5.10 -19.71 9.78
N ASN A 68 -4.62 -19.69 11.01
CA ASN A 68 -5.48 -19.51 12.17
C ASN A 68 -6.05 -18.09 12.18
N VAL A 69 -7.35 -17.97 12.38
CA VAL A 69 -8.06 -16.68 12.48
C VAL A 69 -8.44 -16.44 13.93
N TYR A 70 -8.13 -15.26 14.44
CA TYR A 70 -8.41 -14.88 15.82
C TYR A 70 -9.29 -13.62 15.86
N ALA A 71 -10.34 -13.64 16.67
CA ALA A 71 -11.04 -12.43 17.07
C ALA A 71 -10.35 -11.85 18.31
N SER A 72 -9.77 -10.66 18.18
CA SER A 72 -8.95 -10.07 19.24
C SER A 72 -9.34 -8.64 19.56
N LYS A 73 -9.22 -8.28 20.84
CA LYS A 73 -9.44 -6.91 21.32
C LYS A 73 -8.32 -6.54 22.30
N TYR A 74 -7.83 -5.29 22.22
CA TYR A 74 -6.84 -4.81 23.16
C TYR A 74 -7.44 -4.64 24.55
N CYS A 75 -6.69 -5.03 25.60
CA CYS A 75 -7.17 -5.01 26.98
C CYS A 75 -7.33 -3.58 27.53
N ASP A 76 -6.56 -2.61 27.04
CA ASP A 76 -6.66 -1.21 27.44
C ASP A 76 -7.92 -0.60 26.83
N THR A 77 -8.91 -0.36 27.70
CA THR A 77 -10.23 0.15 27.30
C THR A 77 -10.16 1.56 26.73
N GLN A 78 -9.26 2.41 27.23
CA GLN A 78 -9.11 3.79 26.74
C GLN A 78 -8.54 3.79 25.34
N LYS A 79 -7.45 3.07 25.11
CA LYS A 79 -6.82 2.94 23.78
C LYS A 79 -7.71 2.23 22.76
N THR A 80 -8.57 1.31 23.22
CA THR A 80 -9.56 0.69 22.33
C THR A 80 -10.63 1.69 21.90
N LYS A 81 -11.06 2.62 22.77
CA LYS A 81 -12.02 3.68 22.40
C LYS A 81 -11.46 4.68 21.40
N GLU A 82 -10.15 4.92 21.42
CA GLU A 82 -9.43 5.76 20.47
C GLU A 82 -9.21 5.06 19.11
N SER A 83 -9.51 3.78 19.05
CA SER A 83 -9.36 2.94 17.86
C SER A 83 -10.68 2.74 17.16
N THR A 84 -10.65 2.58 15.82
CA THR A 84 -11.84 2.30 15.01
C THR A 84 -12.30 0.84 15.06
N SER A 85 -11.54 -0.04 15.73
CA SER A 85 -11.78 -1.48 15.81
C SER A 85 -11.28 -2.03 17.16
N GLY A 86 -10.85 -3.27 17.23
CA GLY A 86 -10.37 -3.91 18.46
C GLY A 86 -9.06 -3.37 19.05
N GLY A 87 -8.42 -2.40 18.41
CA GLY A 87 -7.23 -1.71 18.91
C GLY A 87 -5.93 -2.52 18.83
N ILE A 88 -5.91 -3.65 18.14
CA ILE A 88 -4.75 -4.57 18.06
C ILE A 88 -3.54 -3.95 17.33
N PHE A 89 -3.77 -2.97 16.46
CA PHE A 89 -2.67 -2.25 15.80
C PHE A 89 -1.65 -1.70 16.81
N ILE A 90 -2.12 -1.07 17.89
CA ILE A 90 -1.24 -0.41 18.87
C ILE A 90 -0.25 -1.37 19.55
N PRO A 91 -0.67 -2.48 20.20
CA PRO A 91 0.27 -3.38 20.84
C PRO A 91 1.26 -4.02 19.87
N LEU A 92 0.83 -4.33 18.62
CA LEU A 92 1.73 -4.87 17.60
C LEU A 92 2.77 -3.83 17.16
N ALA A 93 2.34 -2.59 16.90
CA ALA A 93 3.22 -1.50 16.53
C ALA A 93 4.24 -1.19 17.64
N LYS A 94 3.80 -1.11 18.91
CA LYS A 94 4.70 -0.92 20.06
C LYS A 94 5.74 -2.03 20.16
N SER A 95 5.32 -3.29 20.10
CA SER A 95 6.24 -4.43 20.12
C SER A 95 7.27 -4.39 19.01
N THR A 96 6.93 -3.83 17.84
CA THR A 96 7.87 -3.63 16.73
C THR A 96 8.88 -2.54 17.05
N LEU A 97 8.41 -1.38 17.56
CA LEU A 97 9.28 -0.25 17.91
C LEU A 97 10.22 -0.57 19.07
N GLU A 98 9.74 -1.29 20.10
CA GLU A 98 10.56 -1.73 21.26
C GLU A 98 11.73 -2.63 20.84
N LYS A 99 11.58 -3.35 19.72
CA LYS A 99 12.63 -4.18 19.10
C LYS A 99 13.56 -3.40 18.16
N GLY A 100 13.41 -2.07 18.10
CA GLY A 100 14.17 -1.22 17.18
C GLY A 100 13.69 -1.29 15.73
N GLY A 101 12.47 -1.79 15.50
CA GLY A 101 11.86 -1.84 14.18
C GLY A 101 11.19 -0.52 13.77
N VAL A 102 10.70 -0.48 12.54
CA VAL A 102 9.96 0.65 11.96
C VAL A 102 8.56 0.20 11.57
N VAL A 103 7.56 1.04 11.82
CA VAL A 103 6.16 0.77 11.46
C VAL A 103 5.78 1.65 10.27
N PHE A 104 5.37 1.03 9.17
CA PHE A 104 4.85 1.72 8.00
C PHE A 104 3.32 1.66 8.02
N GLY A 105 2.68 2.77 7.67
CA GLY A 105 1.23 2.83 7.56
C GLY A 105 0.74 4.09 6.88
N CYS A 106 -0.54 4.12 6.58
CA CYS A 106 -1.18 5.25 5.93
C CYS A 106 -1.55 6.33 6.95
N ALA A 107 -1.18 7.57 6.65
CA ALA A 107 -1.56 8.78 7.40
C ALA A 107 -2.09 9.84 6.42
N TYR A 108 -2.86 10.81 6.93
CA TYR A 108 -3.19 12.00 6.17
C TYR A 108 -2.09 13.06 6.33
N ASP A 109 -1.71 13.70 5.24
CA ASP A 109 -0.89 14.91 5.27
C ASP A 109 -1.73 16.16 5.58
N GLU A 110 -1.09 17.33 5.61
CA GLU A 110 -1.74 18.63 5.92
C GLU A 110 -2.86 18.99 4.92
N ASN A 111 -2.83 18.41 3.72
CA ASN A 111 -3.84 18.61 2.68
C ASN A 111 -4.91 17.49 2.67
N LEU A 112 -4.96 16.65 3.70
CA LEU A 112 -5.82 15.48 3.80
C LEU A 112 -5.60 14.42 2.70
N VAL A 113 -4.41 14.42 2.09
CA VAL A 113 -4.01 13.38 1.14
C VAL A 113 -3.45 12.18 1.90
N ALA A 114 -3.97 10.99 1.60
CA ALA A 114 -3.50 9.76 2.22
C ALA A 114 -2.13 9.34 1.67
N ARG A 115 -1.13 9.25 2.56
CA ARG A 115 0.25 8.86 2.23
C ARG A 115 0.75 7.80 3.20
N HIS A 116 1.64 6.93 2.71
CA HIS A 116 2.35 6.01 3.59
C HIS A 116 3.55 6.73 4.22
N ILE A 117 3.65 6.61 5.53
CA ILE A 117 4.77 7.16 6.31
C ILE A 117 5.43 6.06 7.15
N ALA A 118 6.69 6.27 7.47
CA ALA A 118 7.44 5.48 8.43
C ALA A 118 7.32 6.11 9.82
N VAL A 119 7.09 5.30 10.85
CA VAL A 119 7.06 5.71 12.24
C VAL A 119 8.06 4.89 13.04
N GLU A 120 8.97 5.57 13.72
CA GLU A 120 10.02 5.01 14.56
C GLU A 120 9.81 5.31 16.07
N LYS A 121 8.85 6.18 16.39
CA LYS A 121 8.57 6.59 17.78
C LYS A 121 7.13 6.32 18.17
N GLU A 122 6.92 5.81 19.37
CA GLU A 122 5.58 5.52 19.90
C GLU A 122 4.65 6.75 19.86
N ALA A 123 5.18 7.95 20.14
CA ALA A 123 4.40 9.19 20.11
C ALA A 123 3.74 9.48 18.76
N ASP A 124 4.30 8.97 17.66
CA ASP A 124 3.81 9.20 16.30
C ASP A 124 2.82 8.12 15.82
N LEU A 125 2.61 7.03 16.59
CA LEU A 125 1.70 5.94 16.18
C LEU A 125 0.26 6.40 15.97
N HIS A 126 -0.18 7.46 16.67
CA HIS A 126 -1.52 8.02 16.52
C HIS A 126 -1.80 8.47 15.07
N LYS A 127 -0.80 8.89 14.30
CA LYS A 127 -0.91 9.28 12.90
C LYS A 127 -1.38 8.13 12.00
N LEU A 128 -1.03 6.90 12.37
CA LEU A 128 -1.38 5.69 11.63
C LEU A 128 -2.73 5.09 12.06
N GLN A 129 -3.27 5.54 13.19
CA GLN A 129 -4.56 5.04 13.69
C GLN A 129 -5.73 5.49 12.82
N GLY A 130 -6.80 4.72 12.86
CA GLY A 130 -8.01 4.96 12.10
C GLY A 130 -7.92 4.51 10.65
N SER A 131 -9.05 4.05 10.12
CA SER A 131 -9.16 3.60 8.73
C SER A 131 -9.17 4.80 7.78
N LYS A 132 -8.42 4.70 6.68
CA LYS A 132 -8.42 5.66 5.57
C LYS A 132 -9.10 5.00 4.39
N TYR A 133 -10.32 5.42 4.07
CA TYR A 133 -11.15 4.85 3.00
C TYR A 133 -10.93 5.53 1.65
N VAL A 134 -9.67 5.85 1.37
CA VAL A 134 -9.23 6.48 0.12
C VAL A 134 -8.03 5.74 -0.43
N GLN A 135 -7.80 5.85 -1.73
CA GLN A 135 -6.65 5.24 -2.37
C GLN A 135 -5.35 5.91 -1.87
N SER A 136 -4.39 5.09 -1.45
CA SER A 136 -3.06 5.53 -1.09
C SER A 136 -2.03 4.66 -1.81
N CYS A 137 -1.26 5.25 -2.72
CA CYS A 137 -0.27 4.52 -3.48
C CYS A 137 0.98 4.26 -2.63
N LEU A 138 1.25 2.99 -2.32
CA LEU A 138 2.39 2.59 -1.50
C LEU A 138 3.73 2.94 -2.17
N LEU A 139 3.85 2.73 -3.48
CA LEU A 139 5.11 2.91 -4.21
C LEU A 139 5.50 4.37 -4.41
N TYR A 140 4.54 5.28 -4.45
CA TYR A 140 4.82 6.72 -4.57
C TYR A 140 5.02 7.42 -3.23
N THR A 141 4.50 6.86 -2.15
CA THR A 141 4.45 7.53 -0.84
C THR A 141 5.29 6.85 0.24
N SER A 142 5.68 5.60 0.05
CA SER A 142 6.54 4.89 1.00
C SER A 142 8.01 5.01 0.57
N PRO A 143 8.89 5.56 1.42
CA PRO A 143 10.33 5.54 1.14
C PRO A 143 10.80 4.09 1.10
N SER A 144 11.34 3.66 -0.03
CA SER A 144 11.96 2.35 -0.11
C SER A 144 13.36 2.41 0.55
N PRO A 145 13.88 1.29 1.06
CA PRO A 145 15.26 1.22 1.57
C PRO A 145 16.30 1.68 0.53
N ARG A 146 16.01 1.52 -0.76
CA ARG A 146 16.88 1.98 -1.86
C ARG A 146 16.85 3.48 -2.07
N ASP A 147 15.77 4.17 -1.68
CA ASP A 147 15.67 5.64 -1.82
C ASP A 147 16.45 6.33 -0.71
N THR A 148 16.54 5.73 0.47
CA THR A 148 17.34 6.24 1.58
C THR A 148 18.86 6.08 1.34
N GLU A 149 19.29 5.09 0.56
CA GLU A 149 20.71 4.91 0.18
C GLU A 149 21.18 5.91 -0.87
N ARG A 150 20.30 6.44 -1.72
CA ARG A 150 20.65 7.45 -2.74
C ARG A 150 20.76 8.88 -2.20
N SER A 151 20.32 9.09 -0.96
CA SER A 151 20.31 10.42 -0.29
C SER A 151 21.49 10.61 0.67
N ARG A 152 22.48 9.72 0.65
CA ARG A 152 23.72 9.83 1.45
C ARG A 152 24.95 10.04 0.58
#